data_f1854b8fc6555840b800d852b7858d4b
#
_entry.id   f1854b8fc6555840b800d852b7858d4b
#
_cell.length_a   1.000
_cell.length_b   1.000
_cell.length_c   1.000
_cell.angle_alpha   90.00
_cell.angle_beta   90.00
_cell.angle_gamma   90.00
#
_symmetry.space_group_name_H-M   'P 1'
#
loop_
_entity.id
_entity.type
_entity.pdbx_description
1 polymer ?
#
loop_
_entity_poly.entity_id
_entity_poly.type
_entity_poly.pdbx_seq_one_letter_code
_entity_poly.pdbx_strand_id
1 'polypeptide(L)'
;ALESAETVIISIGSQSLRALLGQPELQALRSRTVVLCMKGLEMGTGARLSQIAAELLHPSNTVAVWLGPGHVQEFYRGIPNCMVIDSENEDAKRRLVQAFSSDLIRFYYGGDMIGNEVGAAAKNVVGIAAGFLDGFEMSSLKGALMSRGTREVARLIKAMGGSELSAYGLCHLGDYEATVFSPYSHNRQFGESFVRGQDYHQLAEGYYLSLIHISE
;
A
#
# COMPACT_ATOMS: atom_id res chain seq x y z
N ALA A 1 21.95 14.93 -5.34
CA ALA A 1 20.58 15.13 -4.82
C ALA A 1 20.38 14.37 -3.51
N LEU A 2 20.78 13.09 -3.39
CA LEU A 2 20.57 12.31 -2.15
C LEU A 2 21.39 12.84 -0.95
N GLU A 3 22.58 13.38 -1.19
CA GLU A 3 23.47 13.87 -0.13
C GLU A 3 22.90 15.05 0.68
N SER A 4 22.11 15.90 0.03
CA SER A 4 21.51 17.09 0.63
C SER A 4 20.07 16.89 1.12
N ALA A 5 19.42 15.76 0.78
CA ALA A 5 18.05 15.50 1.14
C ALA A 5 17.94 15.01 2.60
N GLU A 6 17.10 15.64 3.41
CA GLU A 6 16.76 15.15 4.74
C GLU A 6 15.74 13.99 4.69
N THR A 7 14.86 14.04 3.70
CA THR A 7 13.82 13.04 3.47
C THR A 7 13.92 12.47 2.07
N VAL A 8 13.92 11.16 1.95
CA VAL A 8 13.94 10.41 0.70
C VAL A 8 12.60 9.66 0.57
N ILE A 9 11.83 9.99 -0.46
CA ILE A 9 10.54 9.33 -0.73
C ILE A 9 10.76 8.29 -1.83
N ILE A 10 10.38 7.04 -1.54
CA ILE A 10 10.46 5.92 -2.47
C ILE A 10 9.05 5.54 -2.91
N SER A 11 8.80 5.64 -4.24
CA SER A 11 7.53 5.29 -4.87
C SER A 11 7.82 4.53 -6.17
N ILE A 12 7.98 3.22 -6.05
CA ILE A 12 8.34 2.28 -7.15
C ILE A 12 7.46 1.02 -7.04
N GLY A 13 7.62 0.06 -7.94
CA GLY A 13 7.04 -1.27 -7.75
C GLY A 13 7.62 -1.92 -6.49
N SER A 14 6.75 -2.48 -5.63
CA SER A 14 7.17 -3.04 -4.32
C SER A 14 8.24 -4.12 -4.44
N GLN A 15 8.18 -4.94 -5.49
CA GLN A 15 9.14 -6.02 -5.74
C GLN A 15 10.55 -5.54 -6.13
N SER A 16 10.68 -4.27 -6.55
CA SER A 16 11.98 -3.67 -6.89
C SER A 16 12.68 -3.02 -5.69
N LEU A 17 12.04 -2.98 -4.51
CA LEU A 17 12.56 -2.25 -3.36
C LEU A 17 13.91 -2.81 -2.89
N ARG A 18 14.04 -4.13 -2.76
CA ARG A 18 15.30 -4.77 -2.31
C ARG A 18 16.45 -4.45 -3.24
N ALA A 19 16.23 -4.55 -4.56
CA ALA A 19 17.23 -4.21 -5.56
C ALA A 19 17.63 -2.73 -5.51
N LEU A 20 16.66 -1.83 -5.33
CA LEU A 20 16.92 -0.40 -5.18
C LEU A 20 17.75 -0.12 -3.93
N LEU A 21 17.33 -0.62 -2.77
CA LEU A 21 18.02 -0.37 -1.50
C LEU A 21 19.40 -1.02 -1.41
N GLY A 22 19.66 -2.03 -2.26
CA GLY A 22 21.00 -2.63 -2.42
C GLY A 22 22.01 -1.77 -3.19
N GLN A 23 21.59 -0.67 -3.81
CA GLN A 23 22.47 0.21 -4.54
C GLN A 23 23.41 0.99 -3.60
N PRO A 24 24.68 1.20 -3.99
CA PRO A 24 25.68 1.86 -3.13
C PRO A 24 25.25 3.22 -2.59
N GLU A 25 24.53 4.00 -3.41
CA GLU A 25 24.06 5.34 -3.07
C GLU A 25 23.01 5.30 -1.92
N LEU A 26 22.16 4.28 -1.89
CA LEU A 26 21.16 4.09 -0.84
C LEU A 26 21.79 3.49 0.41
N GLN A 27 22.74 2.59 0.24
CA GLN A 27 23.54 2.00 1.31
C GLN A 27 24.40 3.04 2.05
N ALA A 28 24.80 4.11 1.35
CA ALA A 28 25.57 5.23 1.91
C ALA A 28 24.71 6.23 2.71
N LEU A 29 23.38 6.16 2.65
CA LEU A 29 22.51 7.08 3.39
C LEU A 29 22.72 6.98 4.90
N ARG A 30 22.80 8.13 5.56
CA ARG A 30 22.96 8.24 7.02
C ARG A 30 22.07 9.34 7.55
N SER A 31 21.42 9.06 8.68
CA SER A 31 20.60 10.02 9.42
C SER A 31 19.53 10.68 8.53
N ARG A 32 18.89 9.91 7.65
CA ARG A 32 17.81 10.35 6.77
C ARG A 32 16.49 9.73 7.18
N THR A 33 15.39 10.37 6.81
CA THR A 33 14.06 9.77 6.87
C THR A 33 13.72 9.19 5.50
N VAL A 34 13.51 7.87 5.44
CA VAL A 34 13.13 7.17 4.21
C VAL A 34 11.67 6.82 4.29
N VAL A 35 10.87 7.37 3.38
CA VAL A 35 9.41 7.20 3.32
C VAL A 35 9.05 6.24 2.20
N LEU A 36 8.36 5.16 2.54
CA LEU A 36 7.90 4.14 1.60
C LEU A 36 6.42 4.39 1.25
N CYS A 37 6.13 4.65 -0.02
CA CYS A 37 4.77 4.94 -0.50
C CYS A 37 4.13 3.75 -1.24
N MET A 38 4.79 2.59 -1.26
CA MET A 38 4.32 1.39 -1.95
C MET A 38 3.48 0.51 -1.04
N LYS A 39 2.61 -0.28 -1.66
CA LYS A 39 1.77 -1.29 -1.00
C LYS A 39 2.18 -2.68 -1.49
N GLY A 40 2.34 -3.63 -0.59
CA GLY A 40 2.71 -5.00 -0.94
C GLY A 40 3.62 -5.65 0.09
N LEU A 41 3.81 -6.95 -0.10
CA LEU A 41 4.80 -7.78 0.60
C LEU A 41 5.80 -8.30 -0.44
N GLU A 42 7.04 -8.54 -0.02
CA GLU A 42 8.05 -9.11 -0.91
C GLU A 42 7.69 -10.55 -1.29
N MET A 43 7.73 -10.85 -2.57
CA MET A 43 7.49 -12.20 -3.08
C MET A 43 8.58 -13.16 -2.58
N GLY A 44 8.19 -14.38 -2.28
CA GLY A 44 9.08 -15.43 -1.79
C GLY A 44 9.42 -15.36 -0.30
N THR A 45 9.53 -14.18 0.30
CA THR A 45 9.83 -14.01 1.73
C THR A 45 8.60 -13.64 2.56
N GLY A 46 7.62 -12.96 1.96
CA GLY A 46 6.50 -12.35 2.67
C GLY A 46 6.89 -11.14 3.53
N ALA A 47 8.10 -10.62 3.39
CA ALA A 47 8.59 -9.51 4.18
C ALA A 47 7.81 -8.21 3.88
N ARG A 48 7.49 -7.44 4.90
CA ARG A 48 6.97 -6.09 4.76
C ARG A 48 8.06 -5.17 4.21
N LEU A 49 7.68 -4.13 3.50
CA LEU A 49 8.63 -3.21 2.86
C LEU A 49 9.50 -2.47 3.90
N SER A 50 8.92 -2.15 5.05
CA SER A 50 9.68 -1.57 6.17
C SER A 50 10.73 -2.52 6.75
N GLN A 51 10.46 -3.84 6.75
CA GLN A 51 11.46 -4.84 7.17
C GLN A 51 12.64 -4.90 6.19
N ILE A 52 12.37 -4.88 4.89
CA ILE A 52 13.42 -4.81 3.86
C ILE A 52 14.26 -3.55 4.03
N ALA A 53 13.62 -2.41 4.29
CA ALA A 53 14.33 -1.17 4.53
C ALA A 53 15.18 -1.21 5.81
N ALA A 54 14.68 -1.78 6.89
CA ALA A 54 15.42 -1.95 8.13
C ALA A 54 16.60 -2.93 8.00
N GLU A 55 16.46 -3.94 7.15
CA GLU A 55 17.53 -4.90 6.85
C GLU A 55 18.69 -4.27 6.06
N LEU A 56 18.37 -3.44 5.07
CA LEU A 56 19.33 -2.97 4.09
C LEU A 56 19.87 -1.57 4.35
N LEU A 57 19.11 -0.69 4.97
CA LEU A 57 19.56 0.66 5.27
C LEU A 57 20.38 0.70 6.56
N HIS A 58 21.30 1.67 6.62
CA HIS A 58 22.05 1.88 7.84
C HIS A 58 21.11 2.25 9.01
N PRO A 59 21.31 1.72 10.24
CA PRO A 59 20.40 1.92 11.38
C PRO A 59 20.21 3.37 11.83
N SER A 60 21.07 4.31 11.41
CA SER A 60 20.86 5.74 11.66
C SER A 60 19.72 6.36 10.85
N ASN A 61 19.23 5.67 9.83
CA ASN A 61 18.11 6.13 9.05
C ASN A 61 16.79 5.78 9.75
N THR A 62 15.81 6.64 9.59
CA THR A 62 14.44 6.40 10.07
C THR A 62 13.58 5.93 8.91
N VAL A 63 12.85 4.85 9.09
CA VAL A 63 11.88 4.37 8.11
C VAL A 63 10.49 4.84 8.49
N ALA A 64 9.75 5.34 7.51
CA ALA A 64 8.34 5.69 7.62
C ALA A 64 7.56 5.13 6.43
N VAL A 65 6.27 4.93 6.61
CA VAL A 65 5.34 4.54 5.54
C VAL A 65 4.31 5.64 5.31
N TRP A 66 3.95 5.85 4.04
CA TRP A 66 2.89 6.76 3.62
C TRP A 66 1.87 5.94 2.84
N LEU A 67 0.74 5.64 3.47
CA LEU A 67 -0.27 4.70 2.98
C LEU A 67 -1.68 5.28 3.12
N GLY A 68 -2.65 4.60 2.56
CA GLY A 68 -4.07 4.96 2.68
C GLY A 68 -4.77 5.11 1.34
N PRO A 69 -6.05 5.50 1.35
CA PRO A 69 -6.84 5.73 0.15
C PRO A 69 -6.32 6.95 -0.60
N GLY A 70 -6.35 6.89 -1.92
CA GLY A 70 -6.01 8.02 -2.77
C GLY A 70 -5.77 7.58 -4.20
N HIS A 71 -6.46 8.22 -5.11
CA HIS A 71 -6.26 8.05 -6.54
C HIS A 71 -5.66 9.33 -7.11
N VAL A 72 -4.55 9.19 -7.83
CA VAL A 72 -3.84 10.32 -8.45
C VAL A 72 -4.78 11.17 -9.31
N GLN A 73 -5.70 10.50 -10.02
CA GLN A 73 -6.71 11.15 -10.86
C GLN A 73 -7.65 12.08 -10.06
N GLU A 74 -7.96 11.72 -8.82
CA GLU A 74 -8.80 12.54 -7.93
C GLU A 74 -8.02 13.73 -7.39
N PHE A 75 -6.77 13.56 -6.98
CA PHE A 75 -5.91 14.66 -6.55
C PHE A 75 -5.67 15.67 -7.69
N TYR A 76 -5.48 15.23 -8.93
CA TYR A 76 -5.41 16.12 -10.09
C TYR A 76 -6.68 16.94 -10.30
N ARG A 77 -7.82 16.44 -9.89
CA ARG A 77 -9.12 17.12 -9.94
C ARG A 77 -9.39 17.99 -8.72
N GLY A 78 -8.45 18.09 -7.80
CA GLY A 78 -8.60 18.88 -6.58
C GLY A 78 -9.50 18.22 -5.52
N ILE A 79 -9.75 16.90 -5.61
CA ILE A 79 -10.58 16.17 -4.64
C ILE A 79 -9.71 15.79 -3.44
N PRO A 80 -10.00 16.31 -2.23
CA PRO A 80 -9.19 16.01 -1.05
C PRO A 80 -9.42 14.60 -0.54
N ASN A 81 -8.38 14.03 0.09
CA ASN A 81 -8.47 12.73 0.74
C ASN A 81 -7.63 12.69 2.03
N CYS A 82 -7.78 11.59 2.77
CA CYS A 82 -7.05 11.32 4.00
C CYS A 82 -6.06 10.17 3.79
N MET A 83 -4.86 10.30 4.34
CA MET A 83 -3.84 9.25 4.29
C MET A 83 -3.21 9.07 5.69
N VAL A 84 -2.34 8.09 5.83
CA VAL A 84 -1.63 7.78 7.07
C VAL A 84 -0.13 7.91 6.83
N ILE A 85 0.55 8.58 7.73
CA ILE A 85 1.99 8.48 7.91
C ILE A 85 2.24 7.70 9.20
N ASP A 86 3.06 6.66 9.12
CA ASP A 86 3.45 5.87 10.28
C ASP A 86 4.96 5.65 10.32
N SER A 87 5.51 5.62 11.53
CA SER A 87 6.92 5.36 11.80
C SER A 87 7.08 5.01 13.27
N GLU A 88 8.04 4.19 13.61
CA GLU A 88 8.43 3.95 15.01
C GLU A 88 9.06 5.18 15.65
N ASN A 89 9.57 6.14 14.85
CA ASN A 89 10.10 7.42 15.33
C ASN A 89 9.00 8.49 15.30
N GLU A 90 8.48 8.82 16.49
CA GLU A 90 7.39 9.78 16.65
C GLU A 90 7.73 11.20 16.15
N ASP A 91 8.97 11.65 16.33
CA ASP A 91 9.37 12.98 15.87
C ASP A 91 9.47 13.04 14.34
N ALA A 92 9.98 12.00 13.70
CA ALA A 92 9.97 11.90 12.24
C ALA A 92 8.53 11.86 11.71
N LYS A 93 7.66 11.08 12.31
CA LYS A 93 6.24 11.01 11.97
C LYS A 93 5.56 12.38 12.02
N ARG A 94 5.79 13.14 13.10
CA ARG A 94 5.26 14.51 13.27
C ARG A 94 5.79 15.46 12.19
N ARG A 95 7.11 15.45 11.94
CA ARG A 95 7.71 16.30 10.90
C ARG A 95 7.15 15.99 9.51
N LEU A 96 6.98 14.71 9.18
CA LEU A 96 6.41 14.31 7.89
C LEU A 96 4.97 14.79 7.74
N VAL A 97 4.13 14.59 8.75
CA VAL A 97 2.73 15.06 8.73
C VAL A 97 2.67 16.58 8.55
N GLN A 98 3.51 17.35 9.28
CA GLN A 98 3.56 18.80 9.13
C GLN A 98 4.05 19.25 7.76
N ALA A 99 5.05 18.55 7.19
CA ALA A 99 5.65 18.92 5.93
C ALA A 99 4.76 18.63 4.72
N PHE A 100 3.97 17.54 4.78
CA PHE A 100 3.22 17.03 3.64
C PHE A 100 1.70 17.25 3.71
N SER A 101 1.15 17.67 4.86
CA SER A 101 -0.26 18.05 4.96
C SER A 101 -0.57 19.26 4.09
N SER A 102 -1.69 19.21 3.38
CA SER A 102 -2.17 20.27 2.49
C SER A 102 -3.69 20.28 2.45
N ASP A 103 -4.27 21.21 1.70
CA ASP A 103 -5.72 21.23 1.47
C ASP A 103 -6.23 19.99 0.71
N LEU A 104 -5.35 19.28 -0.01
CA LEU A 104 -5.68 18.06 -0.73
C LEU A 104 -5.45 16.78 0.08
N ILE A 105 -4.49 16.78 1.00
CA ILE A 105 -4.13 15.58 1.76
C ILE A 105 -4.06 15.90 3.24
N ARG A 106 -5.00 15.31 4.00
CA ARG A 106 -4.93 15.29 5.45
C ARG A 106 -4.26 14.02 5.91
N PHE A 107 -3.17 14.13 6.67
CA PHE A 107 -2.53 12.97 7.27
C PHE A 107 -3.02 12.68 8.68
N TYR A 108 -3.22 11.39 8.94
CA TYR A 108 -3.40 10.84 10.28
C TYR A 108 -2.11 10.19 10.74
N TYR A 109 -1.84 10.28 12.02
CA TYR A 109 -0.71 9.60 12.64
C TYR A 109 -1.01 8.11 12.77
N GLY A 110 -0.20 7.26 12.16
CA GLY A 110 -0.26 5.82 12.37
C GLY A 110 0.25 5.43 13.75
N GLY A 111 -0.22 4.33 14.26
CA GLY A 111 0.19 3.77 15.54
C GLY A 111 0.45 2.26 15.49
N ASP A 112 0.45 1.69 14.28
CA ASP A 112 0.73 0.27 14.03
C ASP A 112 1.24 0.10 12.60
N MET A 113 2.54 0.25 12.43
CA MET A 113 3.16 0.15 11.10
C MET A 113 2.97 -1.23 10.46
N ILE A 114 2.95 -2.30 11.28
CA ILE A 114 2.70 -3.66 10.80
C ILE A 114 1.30 -3.74 10.20
N GLY A 115 0.29 -3.33 10.96
CA GLY A 115 -1.10 -3.39 10.53
C GLY A 115 -1.38 -2.50 9.32
N ASN A 116 -0.78 -1.32 9.26
CA ASN A 116 -0.91 -0.40 8.14
C ASN A 116 -0.33 -0.99 6.84
N GLU A 117 0.86 -1.60 6.89
CA GLU A 117 1.48 -2.23 5.71
C GLU A 117 0.74 -3.48 5.24
N VAL A 118 0.40 -4.39 6.18
CA VAL A 118 -0.30 -5.64 5.88
C VAL A 118 -1.71 -5.35 5.33
N GLY A 119 -2.42 -4.43 5.96
CA GLY A 119 -3.75 -3.99 5.50
C GLY A 119 -3.71 -3.40 4.09
N ALA A 120 -2.74 -2.53 3.82
CA ALA A 120 -2.56 -1.92 2.50
C ALA A 120 -2.16 -2.95 1.42
N ALA A 121 -1.40 -3.99 1.77
CA ALA A 121 -1.05 -5.07 0.85
C ALA A 121 -2.26 -5.97 0.54
N ALA A 122 -2.96 -6.41 1.57
CA ALA A 122 -4.06 -7.37 1.47
C ALA A 122 -5.27 -6.84 0.69
N LYS A 123 -5.53 -5.51 0.72
CA LYS A 123 -6.66 -4.93 -0.01
C LYS A 123 -6.64 -5.20 -1.52
N ASN A 124 -5.48 -5.37 -2.12
CA ASN A 124 -5.35 -5.60 -3.55
C ASN A 124 -5.96 -6.94 -3.97
N VAL A 125 -5.77 -8.00 -3.15
CA VAL A 125 -6.39 -9.32 -3.36
C VAL A 125 -7.91 -9.22 -3.34
N VAL A 126 -8.43 -8.47 -2.38
CA VAL A 126 -9.87 -8.29 -2.24
C VAL A 126 -10.44 -7.42 -3.37
N GLY A 127 -9.65 -6.49 -3.89
CA GLY A 127 -9.98 -5.74 -5.10
C GLY A 127 -10.23 -6.64 -6.30
N ILE A 128 -9.38 -7.67 -6.51
CA ILE A 128 -9.58 -8.66 -7.57
C ILE A 128 -10.87 -9.46 -7.34
N ALA A 129 -11.10 -9.92 -6.11
CA ALA A 129 -12.32 -10.66 -5.76
C ALA A 129 -13.59 -9.82 -5.98
N ALA A 130 -13.54 -8.51 -5.71
CA ALA A 130 -14.63 -7.60 -6.01
C ALA A 130 -14.89 -7.48 -7.53
N GLY A 131 -13.82 -7.51 -8.33
CA GLY A 131 -13.91 -7.56 -9.79
C GLY A 131 -14.59 -8.83 -10.29
N PHE A 132 -14.29 -10.00 -9.66
CA PHE A 132 -15.00 -11.24 -9.99
C PHE A 132 -16.51 -11.10 -9.77
N LEU A 133 -16.92 -10.50 -8.65
CA LEU A 133 -18.34 -10.27 -8.39
C LEU A 133 -18.99 -9.34 -9.42
N ASP A 134 -18.27 -8.35 -9.92
CA ASP A 134 -18.76 -7.48 -11.00
C ASP A 134 -18.88 -8.26 -12.31
N GLY A 135 -17.88 -9.08 -12.66
CA GLY A 135 -17.91 -9.91 -13.86
C GLY A 135 -19.03 -10.93 -13.88
N PHE A 136 -19.40 -11.47 -12.71
CA PHE A 136 -20.54 -12.38 -12.53
C PHE A 136 -21.88 -11.66 -12.30
N GLU A 137 -21.92 -10.32 -12.36
CA GLU A 137 -23.10 -9.51 -12.08
C GLU A 137 -23.67 -9.68 -10.65
N MET A 138 -22.78 -10.03 -9.70
CA MET A 138 -23.12 -10.29 -8.28
C MET A 138 -22.70 -9.14 -7.36
N SER A 139 -22.79 -7.89 -7.82
CA SER A 139 -22.29 -6.72 -7.09
C SER A 139 -22.91 -6.54 -5.69
N SER A 140 -24.11 -7.07 -5.43
CA SER A 140 -24.72 -7.08 -4.10
C SER A 140 -23.91 -7.83 -3.03
N LEU A 141 -23.07 -8.79 -3.46
CA LEU A 141 -22.19 -9.54 -2.54
C LEU A 141 -20.94 -8.78 -2.09
N LYS A 142 -20.64 -7.62 -2.70
CA LYS A 142 -19.47 -6.83 -2.30
C LYS A 142 -19.50 -6.43 -0.83
N GLY A 143 -20.67 -6.12 -0.27
CA GLY A 143 -20.79 -5.84 1.16
C GLY A 143 -20.39 -7.02 2.04
N ALA A 144 -20.78 -8.24 1.67
CA ALA A 144 -20.38 -9.47 2.36
C ALA A 144 -18.86 -9.72 2.20
N LEU A 145 -18.32 -9.51 0.99
CA LEU A 145 -16.88 -9.60 0.71
C LEU A 145 -16.09 -8.61 1.59
N MET A 146 -16.52 -7.36 1.68
CA MET A 146 -15.87 -6.34 2.51
C MET A 146 -15.86 -6.74 3.98
N SER A 147 -17.02 -7.13 4.51
CA SER A 147 -17.16 -7.52 5.93
C SER A 147 -16.30 -8.74 6.28
N ARG A 148 -16.36 -9.79 5.45
CA ARG A 148 -15.60 -11.03 5.70
C ARG A 148 -14.12 -10.85 5.43
N GLY A 149 -13.76 -10.16 4.35
CA GLY A 149 -12.37 -9.86 4.00
C GLY A 149 -11.69 -9.03 5.07
N THR A 150 -12.32 -7.98 5.58
CA THR A 150 -11.76 -7.17 6.67
C THR A 150 -11.48 -8.02 7.92
N ARG A 151 -12.39 -8.95 8.27
CA ARG A 151 -12.16 -9.84 9.40
C ARG A 151 -11.01 -10.82 9.17
N GLU A 152 -10.83 -11.31 7.95
CA GLU A 152 -9.70 -12.19 7.62
C GLU A 152 -8.38 -11.43 7.67
N VAL A 153 -8.35 -10.22 7.14
CA VAL A 153 -7.16 -9.37 7.20
C VAL A 153 -6.84 -8.95 8.63
N ALA A 154 -7.83 -8.69 9.48
CA ALA A 154 -7.61 -8.44 10.91
C ALA A 154 -6.86 -9.61 11.58
N ARG A 155 -7.25 -10.86 11.28
CA ARG A 155 -6.54 -12.05 11.78
C ARG A 155 -5.13 -12.20 11.22
N LEU A 156 -4.94 -11.86 9.93
CA LEU A 156 -3.62 -11.85 9.31
C LEU A 156 -2.71 -10.83 9.98
N ILE A 157 -3.17 -9.60 10.16
CA ILE A 157 -2.43 -8.53 10.86
C ILE A 157 -2.00 -9.00 12.25
N LYS A 158 -2.93 -9.59 13.02
CA LYS A 158 -2.62 -10.14 14.35
C LYS A 158 -1.55 -11.23 14.29
N ALA A 159 -1.68 -12.16 13.34
CA ALA A 159 -0.71 -13.25 13.16
C ALA A 159 0.69 -12.73 12.81
N MET A 160 0.77 -11.58 12.15
CA MET A 160 2.03 -10.89 11.81
C MET A 160 2.54 -9.94 12.91
N GLY A 161 1.86 -9.88 14.06
CA GLY A 161 2.28 -9.09 15.23
C GLY A 161 1.73 -7.67 15.30
N GLY A 162 0.80 -7.28 14.42
CA GLY A 162 0.09 -6.00 14.45
C GLY A 162 -1.22 -6.05 15.24
N SER A 163 -1.90 -4.92 15.32
CA SER A 163 -3.21 -4.78 15.94
C SER A 163 -4.34 -5.14 14.96
N GLU A 164 -5.25 -6.03 15.37
CA GLU A 164 -6.45 -6.36 14.59
C GLU A 164 -7.27 -5.10 14.22
N LEU A 165 -7.23 -4.06 15.06
CA LEU A 165 -7.96 -2.81 14.84
C LEU A 165 -7.47 -2.04 13.62
N SER A 166 -6.22 -2.23 13.21
CA SER A 166 -5.66 -1.58 12.02
C SER A 166 -6.37 -1.97 10.73
N ALA A 167 -7.02 -3.16 10.70
CA ALA A 167 -7.85 -3.57 9.56
C ALA A 167 -9.06 -2.65 9.31
N TYR A 168 -9.52 -1.94 10.33
CA TYR A 168 -10.65 -1.00 10.21
C TYR A 168 -10.22 0.43 9.91
N GLY A 169 -8.91 0.67 9.80
CA GLY A 169 -8.31 1.97 9.52
C GLY A 169 -8.25 2.33 8.04
N LEU A 170 -7.69 3.52 7.77
CA LEU A 170 -7.55 4.07 6.43
C LEU A 170 -6.70 3.22 5.50
N CYS A 171 -5.68 2.51 6.03
CA CYS A 171 -4.77 1.70 5.22
C CYS A 171 -5.37 0.40 4.69
N HIS A 172 -6.49 -0.07 5.27
CA HIS A 172 -7.19 -1.26 4.79
C HIS A 172 -8.64 -0.96 4.45
N LEU A 173 -9.56 -0.88 5.43
CA LEU A 173 -10.99 -0.72 5.15
C LEU A 173 -11.29 0.56 4.35
N GLY A 174 -10.67 1.70 4.71
CA GLY A 174 -10.85 2.96 3.98
C GLY A 174 -10.32 2.90 2.54
N ASP A 175 -9.13 2.34 2.34
CA ASP A 175 -8.54 2.14 1.01
C ASP A 175 -9.22 1.00 0.22
N TYR A 176 -9.79 0.06 0.93
CA TYR A 176 -10.56 -1.06 0.41
C TYR A 176 -11.88 -0.60 -0.21
N GLU A 177 -12.65 0.22 0.50
CA GLU A 177 -13.90 0.79 0.00
C GLU A 177 -13.65 1.59 -1.29
N ALA A 178 -12.64 2.46 -1.29
CA ALA A 178 -12.20 3.20 -2.47
C ALA A 178 -11.78 2.28 -3.63
N THR A 179 -11.27 1.08 -3.35
CA THR A 179 -10.83 0.11 -4.37
C THR A 179 -11.98 -0.71 -4.95
N VAL A 180 -12.88 -1.20 -4.09
CA VAL A 180 -14.00 -2.10 -4.45
C VAL A 180 -15.03 -1.41 -5.33
N PHE A 181 -15.28 -0.12 -5.11
CA PHE A 181 -16.28 0.66 -5.83
C PHE A 181 -15.70 1.60 -6.88
N SER A 182 -14.39 1.84 -6.87
CA SER A 182 -13.76 2.78 -7.80
C SER A 182 -13.65 2.20 -9.22
N PRO A 183 -14.04 2.97 -10.25
CA PRO A 183 -13.76 2.61 -11.64
C PRO A 183 -12.28 2.66 -11.99
N TYR A 184 -11.45 3.30 -11.17
CA TYR A 184 -10.00 3.46 -11.39
C TYR A 184 -9.16 2.34 -10.78
N SER A 185 -9.78 1.39 -10.09
CA SER A 185 -9.04 0.27 -9.48
C SER A 185 -8.63 -0.76 -10.53
N HIS A 186 -7.35 -0.81 -10.87
CA HIS A 186 -6.80 -1.79 -11.80
C HIS A 186 -7.02 -3.24 -11.33
N ASN A 187 -6.88 -3.51 -10.02
CA ASN A 187 -7.13 -4.85 -9.47
C ASN A 187 -8.58 -5.29 -9.67
N ARG A 188 -9.55 -4.39 -9.46
CA ARG A 188 -10.95 -4.68 -9.69
C ARG A 188 -11.24 -4.91 -11.18
N GLN A 189 -10.75 -4.03 -12.05
CA GLN A 189 -10.90 -4.16 -13.50
C GLN A 189 -10.29 -5.48 -14.02
N PHE A 190 -9.12 -5.86 -13.50
CA PHE A 190 -8.50 -7.13 -13.82
C PHE A 190 -9.42 -8.31 -13.45
N GLY A 191 -9.95 -8.34 -12.24
CA GLY A 191 -10.86 -9.40 -11.79
C GLY A 191 -12.12 -9.49 -12.66
N GLU A 192 -12.73 -8.36 -13.00
CA GLU A 192 -13.90 -8.28 -13.86
C GLU A 192 -13.60 -8.82 -15.27
N SER A 193 -12.51 -8.38 -15.88
CA SER A 193 -12.09 -8.77 -17.21
C SER A 193 -11.71 -10.26 -17.30
N PHE A 194 -11.06 -10.79 -16.26
CA PHE A 194 -10.71 -12.19 -16.16
C PHE A 194 -11.96 -13.10 -16.20
N VAL A 195 -12.99 -12.74 -15.42
CA VAL A 195 -14.26 -13.51 -15.41
C VAL A 195 -14.99 -13.42 -16.74
N ARG A 196 -14.87 -12.30 -17.44
CA ARG A 196 -15.46 -12.12 -18.79
C ARG A 196 -14.67 -12.82 -19.89
N GLY A 197 -13.65 -13.62 -19.56
CA GLY A 197 -12.88 -14.43 -20.50
C GLY A 197 -11.86 -13.66 -21.33
N GLN A 198 -11.41 -12.48 -20.86
CA GLN A 198 -10.31 -11.76 -21.49
C GLN A 198 -8.98 -12.45 -21.18
N ASP A 199 -8.06 -12.44 -22.18
CA ASP A 199 -6.76 -13.08 -22.04
C ASP A 199 -5.93 -12.39 -20.93
N TYR A 200 -5.45 -13.20 -20.00
CA TYR A 200 -4.60 -12.77 -18.89
C TYR A 200 -3.35 -12.01 -19.37
N HIS A 201 -2.69 -12.48 -20.44
CA HIS A 201 -1.48 -11.85 -20.96
C HIS A 201 -1.77 -10.46 -21.54
N GLN A 202 -2.89 -10.29 -22.24
CA GLN A 202 -3.30 -8.99 -22.76
C GLN A 202 -3.66 -8.00 -21.63
N LEU A 203 -4.26 -8.52 -20.55
CA LEU A 203 -4.59 -7.71 -19.37
C LEU A 203 -3.33 -7.31 -18.60
N ALA A 204 -2.35 -8.19 -18.50
CA ALA A 204 -1.10 -7.93 -17.80
C ALA A 204 -0.26 -6.83 -18.47
N GLU A 205 -0.27 -6.76 -19.80
CA GLU A 205 0.42 -5.70 -20.55
C GLU A 205 -0.24 -4.32 -20.38
N GLY A 206 -1.56 -4.28 -20.11
CA GLY A 206 -2.33 -3.03 -19.96
C GLY A 206 -2.44 -2.50 -18.53
N TYR A 207 -2.22 -3.34 -17.52
CA TYR A 207 -2.42 -2.98 -16.11
C TYR A 207 -1.15 -3.18 -15.28
N TYR A 208 -0.73 -2.14 -14.58
CA TYR A 208 0.30 -2.26 -13.54
C TYR A 208 -0.34 -2.91 -12.30
N LEU A 209 -0.36 -4.25 -12.28
CA LEU A 209 -0.89 -5.00 -11.16
C LEU A 209 0.23 -5.31 -10.18
N SER A 210 0.09 -4.89 -8.93
CA SER A 210 1.04 -5.19 -7.86
C SER A 210 1.12 -6.68 -7.50
N LEU A 211 0.26 -7.52 -8.11
CA LEU A 211 0.12 -8.96 -7.83
C LEU A 211 0.50 -9.85 -9.03
N ILE A 212 0.95 -9.30 -10.17
CA ILE A 212 1.24 -10.10 -11.38
C ILE A 212 2.37 -11.12 -11.18
N HIS A 213 3.19 -10.97 -10.15
CA HIS A 213 4.32 -11.87 -9.90
C HIS A 213 4.00 -13.04 -8.95
N ILE A 214 2.73 -13.36 -8.73
CA ILE A 214 2.34 -14.50 -7.86
C ILE A 214 2.31 -15.84 -8.62
N SER A 215 2.52 -15.86 -9.94
CA SER A 215 2.28 -17.03 -10.79
C SER A 215 3.47 -17.41 -11.67
N GLU A 216 4.65 -17.58 -11.13
CA GLU A 216 5.68 -18.46 -11.74
C GLU A 216 6.14 -19.51 -10.74
#